data_a888780ed336c5b4072f91ad9e298258
#
_entry.id   a888780ed336c5b4072f91ad9e298258
#
_cell.length_a   1.000
_cell.length_b   1.000
_cell.length_c   1.000
_cell.angle_alpha   90.00
_cell.angle_beta   90.00
_cell.angle_gamma   90.00
#
_symmetry.space_group_name_H-M   'P 1'
#
loop_
_entity.id
_entity.type
_entity.pdbx_description
1 polymer ?
#
loop_
_entity_poly.entity_id
_entity_poly.type
_entity_poly.pdbx_seq_one_letter_code
_entity_poly.pdbx_strand_id
1 'polypeptide(L)'
;MAEVGNIRIADEVVAKVAAKAALEIAGVHKMSGGVVDEVTKLLGKRNLGKGVKVEVGDRECSVDVYIIVDYGVSFPNVAVEVQQNIIKAITEMTGLKVLEVNVYIQDVNIKEKTDSREDLEIL
;
A
#
# COMPACT_ATOMS: atom_id res chain seq x y z
N MET A 1 13.33 -36.70 -18.83
CA MET A 1 13.57 -35.72 -17.86
C MET A 1 12.42 -34.76 -17.80
N ALA A 2 11.95 -34.42 -16.63
CA ALA A 2 10.82 -33.57 -16.51
C ALA A 2 11.22 -32.13 -16.59
N GLU A 3 10.35 -31.29 -17.10
CA GLU A 3 10.60 -29.90 -17.09
C GLU A 3 10.07 -29.34 -15.82
N VAL A 4 10.68 -28.31 -15.32
CA VAL A 4 10.32 -27.73 -14.07
C VAL A 4 8.98 -27.03 -14.15
N GLY A 5 8.62 -26.52 -15.26
CA GLY A 5 7.38 -25.79 -15.39
C GLY A 5 7.53 -24.33 -14.98
N ASN A 6 6.40 -23.66 -14.79
CA ASN A 6 6.40 -22.23 -14.52
C ASN A 6 5.96 -21.92 -13.12
N ILE A 7 6.45 -20.84 -12.59
CA ILE A 7 5.99 -20.30 -11.31
C ILE A 7 5.48 -18.92 -11.61
N ARG A 8 4.22 -18.68 -11.28
CA ARG A 8 3.65 -17.37 -11.49
C ARG A 8 3.12 -16.82 -10.22
N ILE A 9 3.31 -15.55 -10.00
CA ILE A 9 2.85 -14.90 -8.79
C ILE A 9 1.69 -13.99 -9.18
N ALA A 10 0.54 -14.22 -8.60
CA ALA A 10 -0.65 -13.46 -8.93
C ALA A 10 -0.50 -12.00 -8.52
N ASP A 11 -1.13 -11.11 -9.28
CA ASP A 11 -1.11 -9.70 -8.97
C ASP A 11 -1.59 -9.47 -7.55
N GLU A 12 -2.59 -10.21 -7.13
CA GLU A 12 -3.16 -10.07 -5.82
C GLU A 12 -2.15 -10.35 -4.71
N VAL A 13 -1.24 -11.27 -4.94
CA VAL A 13 -0.23 -11.60 -3.97
C VAL A 13 0.74 -10.43 -3.83
N VAL A 14 1.16 -9.88 -4.96
CA VAL A 14 2.09 -8.76 -4.94
C VAL A 14 1.43 -7.57 -4.25
N ALA A 15 0.15 -7.34 -4.53
CA ALA A 15 -0.56 -6.23 -3.92
C ALA A 15 -0.65 -6.39 -2.40
N LYS A 16 -0.87 -7.61 -1.92
CA LYS A 16 -0.96 -7.83 -0.50
C LYS A 16 0.38 -7.64 0.20
N VAL A 17 1.45 -8.07 -0.46
CA VAL A 17 2.78 -7.86 0.08
C VAL A 17 3.07 -6.37 0.17
N ALA A 18 2.71 -5.62 -0.86
CA ALA A 18 2.95 -4.19 -0.87
C ALA A 18 2.15 -3.49 0.22
N ALA A 19 0.88 -3.85 0.38
CA ALA A 19 0.04 -3.23 1.39
C ALA A 19 0.59 -3.48 2.78
N LYS A 20 1.00 -4.70 3.04
CA LYS A 20 1.53 -5.03 4.34
C LYS A 20 2.82 -4.25 4.60
N ALA A 21 3.68 -4.18 3.62
CA ALA A 21 4.93 -3.46 3.76
C ALA A 21 4.70 -1.97 4.02
N ALA A 22 3.69 -1.39 3.38
CA ALA A 22 3.39 0.02 3.60
C ALA A 22 2.88 0.23 5.02
N LEU A 23 2.06 -0.68 5.50
CA LEU A 23 1.48 -0.54 6.83
C LEU A 23 2.48 -0.73 7.95
N GLU A 24 3.63 -1.27 7.65
CA GLU A 24 4.66 -1.44 8.66
C GLU A 24 5.43 -0.16 8.95
N ILE A 25 5.27 0.85 8.13
CA ILE A 25 6.03 2.07 8.29
C ILE A 25 5.35 3.00 9.29
N ALA A 26 6.11 3.47 10.26
CA ALA A 26 5.57 4.39 11.25
C ALA A 26 5.12 5.64 10.52
N GLY A 27 3.94 6.14 10.85
CA GLY A 27 3.39 7.30 10.19
C GLY A 27 2.30 6.95 9.18
N VAL A 28 2.22 5.70 8.77
CA VAL A 28 1.16 5.28 7.87
C VAL A 28 -0.01 4.86 8.74
N HIS A 29 -1.14 5.54 8.58
CA HIS A 29 -2.31 5.25 9.41
C HIS A 29 -3.05 4.04 8.85
N LYS A 30 -3.33 4.06 7.58
CA LYS A 30 -3.95 2.93 6.92
C LYS A 30 -3.92 3.13 5.42
N MET A 31 -4.33 2.13 4.66
CA MET A 31 -4.43 2.24 3.22
C MET A 31 -5.72 2.98 2.90
N SER A 32 -5.70 3.70 1.80
CA SER A 32 -6.84 4.48 1.38
C SER A 32 -7.55 3.77 0.25
N GLY A 33 -8.66 3.17 0.51
CA GLY A 33 -9.31 2.43 -0.54
C GLY A 33 -10.81 2.45 -0.58
N GLY A 34 -11.41 3.11 0.35
CA GLY A 34 -12.84 3.06 0.48
C GLY A 34 -13.68 3.35 -0.74
N VAL A 35 -13.64 4.55 -1.21
CA VAL A 35 -14.46 4.95 -2.31
C VAL A 35 -14.05 4.26 -3.58
N VAL A 36 -12.77 4.12 -3.75
CA VAL A 36 -12.23 3.49 -4.92
C VAL A 36 -12.66 2.04 -4.95
N ASP A 37 -12.72 1.39 -3.80
CA ASP A 37 -13.12 0.03 -3.73
C ASP A 37 -14.52 -0.19 -4.23
N GLU A 38 -15.42 0.67 -3.87
CA GLU A 38 -16.77 0.52 -4.28
C GLU A 38 -16.93 0.67 -5.77
N VAL A 39 -16.27 1.63 -6.34
CA VAL A 39 -16.32 1.84 -7.76
C VAL A 39 -15.75 0.64 -8.47
N THR A 40 -14.67 0.13 -7.96
CA THR A 40 -14.02 -1.00 -8.57
C THR A 40 -14.93 -2.21 -8.55
N LYS A 41 -15.65 -2.42 -7.49
CA LYS A 41 -16.55 -3.53 -7.42
C LYS A 41 -17.66 -3.40 -8.40
N LEU A 42 -18.22 -2.22 -8.54
CA LEU A 42 -19.28 -2.01 -9.46
C LEU A 42 -18.85 -2.28 -10.90
N LEU A 43 -17.62 -2.02 -11.20
CA LEU A 43 -17.10 -2.24 -12.52
C LEU A 43 -16.63 -3.66 -12.72
N GLY A 44 -16.74 -4.49 -11.70
CA GLY A 44 -16.30 -5.85 -11.83
C GLY A 44 -14.84 -6.07 -11.66
N LYS A 45 -14.09 -5.07 -11.24
CA LYS A 45 -12.69 -5.25 -11.03
C LYS A 45 -12.42 -5.52 -9.60
N ARG A 46 -11.31 -6.11 -9.30
CA ARG A 46 -10.97 -6.42 -7.95
C ARG A 46 -10.10 -5.39 -7.35
N ASN A 47 -10.29 -5.12 -6.09
CA ASN A 47 -9.42 -4.24 -5.37
C ASN A 47 -8.36 -5.07 -4.74
N LEU A 48 -7.21 -5.11 -5.36
CA LEU A 48 -6.14 -5.95 -4.95
C LEU A 48 -5.40 -5.33 -3.79
N GLY A 49 -5.77 -5.63 -2.58
CA GLY A 49 -5.05 -5.12 -1.43
C GLY A 49 -5.52 -3.79 -0.92
N LYS A 50 -6.71 -3.38 -1.32
CA LYS A 50 -7.26 -2.16 -0.79
C LYS A 50 -6.32 -1.00 -0.75
N GLY A 51 -6.27 -0.25 -1.78
CA GLY A 51 -5.42 0.91 -1.86
C GLY A 51 -4.11 0.63 -2.56
N VAL A 52 -4.00 -0.50 -3.22
CA VAL A 52 -2.80 -0.84 -3.95
C VAL A 52 -3.18 -1.26 -5.35
N LYS A 53 -2.45 -0.78 -6.34
CA LYS A 53 -2.61 -1.22 -7.70
C LYS A 53 -1.28 -1.73 -8.16
N VAL A 54 -1.25 -2.84 -8.87
CA VAL A 54 0.00 -3.40 -9.35
C VAL A 54 -0.11 -3.83 -10.80
N GLU A 55 1.00 -3.81 -11.47
CA GLU A 55 1.10 -4.33 -12.79
C GLU A 55 2.26 -5.30 -12.73
N VAL A 56 2.01 -6.58 -12.96
CA VAL A 56 3.03 -7.61 -12.80
C VAL A 56 3.32 -8.25 -14.14
N GLY A 57 4.60 -8.22 -14.54
CA GLY A 57 5.02 -8.89 -15.75
C GLY A 57 5.70 -10.18 -15.37
N ASP A 58 6.42 -10.75 -16.30
CA ASP A 58 7.10 -12.02 -16.05
C ASP A 58 8.18 -11.90 -15.00
N ARG A 59 8.92 -10.82 -14.99
CA ARG A 59 10.04 -10.68 -14.09
C ARG A 59 10.04 -9.38 -13.33
N GLU A 60 9.08 -8.54 -13.54
CA GLU A 60 9.09 -7.21 -12.95
C GLU A 60 7.70 -6.72 -12.61
N CYS A 61 7.61 -5.69 -11.81
CA CYS A 61 6.32 -5.14 -11.44
C CYS A 61 6.42 -3.65 -11.14
N SER A 62 5.29 -2.99 -11.19
CA SER A 62 5.16 -1.59 -10.80
C SER A 62 4.02 -1.51 -9.80
N VAL A 63 4.14 -0.65 -8.83
CA VAL A 63 3.19 -0.58 -7.73
C VAL A 63 2.77 0.84 -7.46
N ASP A 64 1.46 1.04 -7.27
CA ASP A 64 0.95 2.34 -6.81
C ASP A 64 0.27 2.07 -5.48
N VAL A 65 0.59 2.87 -4.47
CA VAL A 65 -0.06 2.72 -3.17
C VAL A 65 -0.67 4.03 -2.74
N TYR A 66 -1.85 3.94 -2.17
CA TYR A 66 -2.61 5.08 -1.72
C TYR A 66 -2.76 4.94 -0.21
N ILE A 67 -2.24 5.92 0.52
CA ILE A 67 -2.18 5.80 1.97
C ILE A 67 -2.72 7.03 2.67
N ILE A 68 -3.06 6.84 3.93
CA ILE A 68 -3.47 7.92 4.82
C ILE A 68 -2.38 7.96 5.88
N VAL A 69 -1.81 9.13 6.11
CA VAL A 69 -0.72 9.25 7.07
C VAL A 69 -1.14 9.99 8.32
N ASP A 70 -0.37 9.89 9.37
CA ASP A 70 -0.67 10.56 10.62
C ASP A 70 -0.24 12.02 10.56
N TYR A 71 -1.01 12.86 11.21
CA TYR A 71 -0.67 14.26 11.31
C TYR A 71 0.60 14.37 12.13
N GLY A 72 1.48 15.23 11.73
CA GLY A 72 2.71 15.47 12.49
C GLY A 72 3.94 14.78 11.99
N VAL A 73 3.80 13.88 11.03
CA VAL A 73 4.98 13.21 10.50
C VAL A 73 5.44 13.91 9.22
N SER A 74 6.65 13.65 8.83
CA SER A 74 7.17 14.21 7.58
C SER A 74 6.66 13.35 6.44
N PHE A 75 5.79 13.89 5.60
CA PHE A 75 5.21 13.13 4.51
C PHE A 75 6.27 12.63 3.54
N PRO A 76 7.25 13.45 3.14
CA PRO A 76 8.26 12.93 2.23
C PRO A 76 9.07 11.78 2.82
N ASN A 77 9.37 11.87 4.10
CA ASN A 77 10.16 10.81 4.72
C ASN A 77 9.36 9.53 4.81
N VAL A 78 8.09 9.63 5.18
CA VAL A 78 7.25 8.45 5.28
C VAL A 78 7.13 7.82 3.89
N ALA A 79 6.93 8.65 2.86
CA ALA A 79 6.76 8.13 1.51
C ALA A 79 8.00 7.37 1.05
N VAL A 80 9.18 7.90 1.35
CA VAL A 80 10.41 7.24 0.95
C VAL A 80 10.55 5.91 1.69
N GLU A 81 10.22 5.89 2.98
CA GLU A 81 10.32 4.66 3.73
C GLU A 81 9.35 3.62 3.21
N VAL A 82 8.15 4.05 2.81
CA VAL A 82 7.18 3.14 2.25
C VAL A 82 7.73 2.56 0.95
N GLN A 83 8.29 3.40 0.09
CA GLN A 83 8.85 2.93 -1.17
C GLN A 83 9.93 1.89 -0.92
N GLN A 84 10.83 2.18 -0.02
CA GLN A 84 11.94 1.28 0.23
C GLN A 84 11.49 -0.03 0.84
N ASN A 85 10.53 0.03 1.75
CA ASN A 85 10.07 -1.18 2.39
C ASN A 85 9.28 -2.07 1.41
N ILE A 86 8.54 -1.47 0.51
CA ILE A 86 7.80 -2.22 -0.49
C ILE A 86 8.78 -2.90 -1.44
N ILE A 87 9.78 -2.17 -1.90
CA ILE A 87 10.76 -2.73 -2.80
C ILE A 87 11.45 -3.91 -2.16
N LYS A 88 11.85 -3.75 -0.91
CA LYS A 88 12.53 -4.80 -0.22
C LYS A 88 11.65 -6.03 -0.06
N ALA A 89 10.43 -5.83 0.40
CA ALA A 89 9.53 -6.95 0.65
C ALA A 89 9.20 -7.71 -0.63
N ILE A 90 8.88 -7.00 -1.70
CA ILE A 90 8.54 -7.67 -2.94
C ILE A 90 9.74 -8.40 -3.50
N THR A 91 10.88 -7.76 -3.49
CA THR A 91 12.08 -8.39 -4.03
C THR A 91 12.43 -9.65 -3.27
N GLU A 92 12.38 -9.58 -1.96
CA GLU A 92 12.76 -10.74 -1.15
C GLU A 92 11.76 -11.87 -1.21
N MET A 93 10.49 -11.54 -1.27
CA MET A 93 9.48 -12.58 -1.21
C MET A 93 9.11 -13.14 -2.58
N THR A 94 9.21 -12.35 -3.62
CA THR A 94 8.76 -12.78 -4.93
C THR A 94 9.86 -12.93 -5.97
N GLY A 95 10.97 -12.29 -5.75
CA GLY A 95 12.04 -12.28 -6.74
C GLY A 95 11.79 -11.35 -7.92
N LEU A 96 10.66 -10.65 -7.93
CA LEU A 96 10.37 -9.74 -9.02
C LEU A 96 11.19 -8.47 -8.89
N LYS A 97 11.51 -7.87 -10.02
CA LYS A 97 12.22 -6.62 -10.02
C LYS A 97 11.17 -5.54 -9.93
N VAL A 98 11.28 -4.65 -8.97
CA VAL A 98 10.31 -3.57 -8.80
C VAL A 98 10.81 -2.38 -9.61
N LEU A 99 10.05 -2.00 -10.63
CA LEU A 99 10.45 -0.91 -11.50
C LEU A 99 10.18 0.43 -10.86
N GLU A 100 9.07 0.54 -10.18
CA GLU A 100 8.75 1.79 -9.50
C GLU A 100 7.69 1.57 -8.45
N VAL A 101 7.69 2.39 -7.44
CA VAL A 101 6.66 2.40 -6.42
C VAL A 101 6.22 3.83 -6.30
N ASN A 102 4.96 4.10 -6.63
CA ASN A 102 4.42 5.44 -6.52
C ASN A 102 3.55 5.51 -5.27
N VAL A 103 3.78 6.51 -4.45
CA VAL A 103 3.05 6.65 -3.21
C VAL A 103 2.19 7.89 -3.29
N TYR A 104 0.89 7.70 -3.08
CA TYR A 104 -0.05 8.80 -3.10
C TYR A 104 -0.62 8.98 -1.69
N ILE A 105 -0.38 10.12 -1.10
CA ILE A 105 -0.86 10.41 0.24
C ILE A 105 -2.21 11.06 0.05
N GLN A 106 -3.27 10.34 0.37
CA GLN A 106 -4.62 10.75 0.06
C GLN A 106 -5.28 11.55 1.18
N ASP A 107 -4.81 11.38 2.38
CA ASP A 107 -5.45 12.05 3.50
C ASP A 107 -4.51 12.04 4.70
N VAL A 108 -4.83 12.80 5.70
CA VAL A 108 -4.05 12.84 6.92
C VAL A 108 -5.00 12.64 8.10
N ASN A 109 -4.59 11.79 9.01
CA ASN A 109 -5.41 11.47 10.15
C ASN A 109 -5.09 12.41 11.31
N ILE A 110 -6.01 13.30 11.65
CA ILE A 110 -5.80 14.20 12.76
C ILE A 110 -6.86 13.98 13.81
N LYS A 111 -7.69 12.98 13.65
CA LYS A 111 -8.73 12.70 14.52
C LYS A 111 -8.39 12.45 15.93
N GLU A 112 -7.35 11.78 16.15
CA GLU A 112 -6.97 11.49 17.46
C GLU A 112 -6.74 12.65 18.30
N LYS A 113 -6.09 13.64 17.81
CA LYS A 113 -5.81 14.78 18.54
C LYS A 113 -7.06 15.47 18.91
N THR A 114 -7.96 15.56 18.01
CA THR A 114 -9.17 16.23 18.20
C THR A 114 -9.96 15.55 19.25
N ASP A 115 -10.04 14.30 19.20
CA ASP A 115 -10.77 13.56 20.16
C ASP A 115 -10.29 13.81 21.53
N SER A 116 -9.06 13.77 21.72
CA SER A 116 -8.53 13.93 23.03
C SER A 116 -8.89 15.23 23.56
N ARG A 117 -8.88 16.23 22.74
CA ARG A 117 -9.15 17.47 23.20
C ARG A 117 -10.58 17.67 23.48
N GLU A 118 -11.41 17.11 22.71
CA GLU A 118 -12.75 17.25 22.91
C GLU A 118 -13.19 16.75 24.19
N ASP A 119 -12.65 15.70 24.63
CA ASP A 119 -12.98 15.18 25.88
C ASP A 119 -12.78 16.20 26.94
N LEU A 120 -11.82 16.97 26.83
CA LEU A 120 -11.57 17.93 27.79
C LEU A 120 -12.51 19.04 27.74
N GLU A 121 -12.84 19.42 26.60
CA GLU A 121 -13.67 20.52 26.46
C GLU A 121 -15.00 20.34 26.93
N ILE A 122 -15.50 19.22 26.97
CA ILE A 122 -16.76 18.99 27.43
C ILE A 122 -16.92 19.31 28.83
N LEU A 123 -15.91 19.43 29.51
CA LEU A 123 -15.97 19.77 30.86
C LEU A 123 -16.40 21.20 31.11
#